data_58e8231c2b7e08ae30a9410d6e6f5ca9
#
_entry.id   58e8231c2b7e08ae30a9410d6e6f5ca9
#
_cell.length_a   1.000
_cell.length_b   1.000
_cell.length_c   1.000
_cell.angle_alpha   90.00
_cell.angle_beta   90.00
_cell.angle_gamma   90.00
#
_symmetry.space_group_name_H-M   'P 1'
#
loop_
_entity.id
_entity.type
_entity.pdbx_description
1 polymer ?
#
loop_
_entity_poly.entity_id
_entity_poly.type
_entity_poly.pdbx_seq_one_letter_code
_entity_poly.pdbx_strand_id
1 'polypeptide(L)'
;HIASPEFYQNVQNKVRDHLSKSGSVVYYEWVQSGSASGNTRLKEILNTDLNKFYDEIAYNAWLVSQSEQNTLTAHEREYNIDLSSDEIVTLYEERRQKNSSAHLEVLFPDEDLSNLRTLLETKTEREKQLQILLLRTLFSMSTRHQAFFGQEIIGGWDPFFDTILIDRNQYIIDTIQKRGDKDILILYGSLHIPGIIDLLKAKDPNLKQEFIESIPLF
;
A
#
# COMPACT_ATOMS: atom_id res chain seq x y z
N HIS A 1 -4.34 -1.24 -2.84
CA HIS A 1 -4.56 -0.21 -3.86
C HIS A 1 -5.32 -0.74 -5.10
N ILE A 2 -5.44 -2.06 -5.24
CA ILE A 2 -6.23 -2.72 -6.29
C ILE A 2 -7.06 -3.84 -5.69
N ALA A 3 -8.36 -3.90 -6.00
CA ALA A 3 -9.28 -4.94 -5.51
C ALA A 3 -10.56 -5.01 -6.36
N SER A 4 -11.46 -5.94 -6.02
CA SER A 4 -12.79 -5.96 -6.62
C SER A 4 -13.65 -4.77 -6.14
N PRO A 5 -14.65 -4.34 -6.91
CA PRO A 5 -15.60 -3.31 -6.48
C PRO A 5 -16.31 -3.68 -5.16
N GLU A 6 -16.65 -4.95 -4.97
CA GLU A 6 -17.29 -5.46 -3.78
C GLU A 6 -16.40 -5.32 -2.53
N PHE A 7 -15.09 -5.51 -2.69
CA PHE A 7 -14.13 -5.28 -1.61
C PHE A 7 -14.20 -3.83 -1.12
N TYR A 8 -14.14 -2.86 -2.05
CA TYR A 8 -14.20 -1.44 -1.69
C TYR A 8 -15.54 -1.06 -1.04
N GLN A 9 -16.64 -1.64 -1.52
CA GLN A 9 -17.96 -1.43 -0.90
C GLN A 9 -17.98 -1.96 0.55
N ASN A 10 -17.39 -3.12 0.80
CA ASN A 10 -17.26 -3.69 2.14
C ASN A 10 -16.41 -2.81 3.05
N VAL A 11 -15.27 -2.32 2.56
CA VAL A 11 -14.42 -1.38 3.31
C VAL A 11 -15.20 -0.11 3.66
N GLN A 12 -15.92 0.48 2.69
CA GLN A 12 -16.71 1.69 2.92
C GLN A 12 -17.82 1.47 3.98
N ASN A 13 -18.48 0.32 3.97
CA ASN A 13 -19.47 -0.02 4.99
C ASN A 13 -18.84 -0.11 6.38
N LYS A 14 -17.67 -0.76 6.51
CA LYS A 14 -16.93 -0.83 7.77
C LYS A 14 -16.47 0.53 8.28
N VAL A 15 -16.04 1.41 7.39
CA VAL A 15 -15.71 2.81 7.75
C VAL A 15 -16.92 3.51 8.33
N ARG A 16 -18.09 3.41 7.68
CA ARG A 16 -19.34 4.01 8.19
C ARG A 16 -19.74 3.44 9.54
N ASP A 17 -19.71 2.11 9.69
CA ASP A 17 -20.08 1.43 10.94
C ASP A 17 -19.14 1.84 12.08
N HIS A 18 -17.83 1.93 11.82
CA HIS A 18 -16.86 2.40 12.80
C HIS A 18 -17.10 3.86 13.19
N LEU A 19 -17.28 4.74 12.22
CA LEU A 19 -17.54 6.17 12.45
C LEU A 19 -18.90 6.47 13.07
N SER A 20 -19.84 5.51 13.08
CA SER A 20 -21.12 5.65 13.80
C SER A 20 -20.91 5.72 15.32
N LYS A 21 -19.81 5.19 15.84
CA LYS A 21 -19.45 5.24 17.24
C LYS A 21 -18.87 6.62 17.59
N SER A 22 -19.24 7.13 18.78
CA SER A 22 -18.71 8.39 19.26
C SER A 22 -17.23 8.29 19.60
N GLY A 23 -16.42 9.22 19.10
CA GLY A 23 -14.98 9.29 19.38
C GLY A 23 -14.10 8.34 18.57
N SER A 24 -14.69 7.47 17.69
CA SER A 24 -13.91 6.66 16.77
C SER A 24 -13.32 7.49 15.64
N VAL A 25 -12.16 7.08 15.14
CA VAL A 25 -11.45 7.75 14.04
C VAL A 25 -10.98 6.72 13.01
N VAL A 26 -10.79 7.15 11.79
CA VAL A 26 -10.22 6.33 10.70
C VAL A 26 -8.90 6.93 10.26
N TYR A 27 -7.86 6.11 10.25
CA TYR A 27 -6.57 6.44 9.70
C TYR A 27 -6.35 5.69 8.40
N TYR A 28 -5.98 6.41 7.34
CA TYR A 28 -5.83 5.79 6.04
C TYR A 28 -4.51 6.15 5.37
N GLU A 29 -4.08 5.24 4.50
CA GLU A 29 -2.89 5.34 3.68
C GLU A 29 -3.19 6.07 2.39
N TRP A 30 -2.47 7.16 2.17
CA TRP A 30 -2.39 7.82 0.87
C TRP A 30 -1.18 8.73 0.88
N VAL A 31 -0.16 8.42 0.07
CA VAL A 31 1.02 9.28 -0.02
C VAL A 31 0.59 10.73 -0.24
N GLN A 32 0.90 11.58 0.72
CA GLN A 32 0.50 12.98 0.65
C GLN A 32 1.27 13.69 -0.46
N SER A 33 0.58 14.58 -1.17
CA SER A 33 1.25 15.43 -2.16
C SER A 33 2.25 16.34 -1.46
N GLY A 34 3.49 16.26 -1.87
CA GLY A 34 4.55 17.17 -1.46
C GLY A 34 4.71 18.34 -2.44
N SER A 35 5.90 18.91 -2.49
CA SER A 35 6.27 19.91 -3.46
C SER A 35 6.29 19.34 -4.90
N ALA A 36 6.23 20.21 -5.90
CA ALA A 36 6.35 19.78 -7.29
C ALA A 36 7.68 19.04 -7.56
N SER A 37 8.77 19.47 -6.90
CA SER A 37 10.08 18.79 -6.98
C SER A 37 10.07 17.44 -6.30
N GLY A 38 9.46 17.28 -5.12
CA GLY A 38 9.33 16.01 -4.43
C GLY A 38 8.51 15.00 -5.23
N ASN A 39 7.37 15.42 -5.78
CA ASN A 39 6.56 14.57 -6.64
C ASN A 39 7.31 14.11 -7.90
N THR A 40 8.05 15.01 -8.55
CA THR A 40 8.87 14.67 -9.73
C THR A 40 9.97 13.69 -9.34
N ARG A 41 10.67 13.96 -8.22
CA ARG A 41 11.77 13.10 -7.76
C ARG A 41 11.30 11.71 -7.37
N LEU A 42 10.14 11.60 -6.72
CA LEU A 42 9.53 10.30 -6.40
C LEU A 42 9.22 9.50 -7.68
N LYS A 43 8.66 10.14 -8.71
CA LYS A 43 8.44 9.50 -10.02
C LYS A 43 9.73 9.03 -10.68
N GLU A 44 10.82 9.81 -10.60
CA GLU A 44 12.13 9.41 -11.11
C GLU A 44 12.68 8.18 -10.38
N ILE A 45 12.59 8.15 -9.03
CA ILE A 45 13.02 7.01 -8.21
C ILE A 45 12.25 5.74 -8.60
N LEU A 46 10.94 5.85 -8.79
CA LEU A 46 10.07 4.74 -9.16
C LEU A 46 10.14 4.40 -10.65
N ASN A 47 10.64 5.33 -11.47
CA ASN A 47 10.55 5.31 -12.92
C ASN A 47 9.11 5.17 -13.44
N THR A 48 8.13 5.54 -12.64
CA THR A 48 6.72 5.48 -13.02
C THR A 48 5.86 6.41 -12.17
N ASP A 49 4.68 6.72 -12.65
CA ASP A 49 3.61 7.33 -11.86
C ASP A 49 2.87 6.21 -11.11
N LEU A 50 2.84 6.27 -9.77
CA LEU A 50 2.19 5.24 -8.95
C LEU A 50 0.72 5.04 -9.31
N ASN A 51 -0.02 6.12 -9.58
CA ASN A 51 -1.43 6.00 -9.94
C ASN A 51 -1.57 5.26 -11.27
N LYS A 52 -0.79 5.67 -12.28
CA LYS A 52 -0.77 5.00 -13.57
C LYS A 52 -0.39 3.52 -13.45
N PHE A 53 0.59 3.21 -12.59
CA PHE A 53 1.00 1.84 -12.31
C PHE A 53 -0.16 1.01 -11.73
N TYR A 54 -0.85 1.52 -10.71
CA TYR A 54 -2.00 0.81 -10.12
C TYR A 54 -3.17 0.68 -11.09
N ASP A 55 -3.46 1.71 -11.88
CA ASP A 55 -4.54 1.67 -12.87
C ASP A 55 -4.25 0.63 -13.96
N GLU A 56 -3.02 0.54 -14.45
CA GLU A 56 -2.62 -0.48 -15.43
C GLU A 56 -2.73 -1.91 -14.86
N ILE A 57 -2.27 -2.14 -13.62
CA ILE A 57 -2.42 -3.46 -12.99
C ILE A 57 -3.89 -3.78 -12.75
N ALA A 58 -4.67 -2.84 -12.26
CA ALA A 58 -6.11 -3.03 -12.03
C ALA A 58 -6.83 -3.40 -13.32
N TYR A 59 -6.61 -2.64 -14.39
CA TYR A 59 -7.16 -2.92 -15.71
C TYR A 59 -6.82 -4.34 -16.19
N ASN A 60 -5.55 -4.73 -16.12
CA ASN A 60 -5.08 -6.03 -16.59
C ASN A 60 -5.58 -7.20 -15.74
N ALA A 61 -5.93 -6.98 -14.48
CA ALA A 61 -6.46 -8.00 -13.56
C ALA A 61 -8.00 -8.01 -13.47
N TRP A 62 -8.70 -7.17 -14.24
CA TRP A 62 -10.14 -6.94 -14.13
C TRP A 62 -10.56 -6.54 -12.71
N LEU A 63 -9.74 -5.72 -12.10
CA LEU A 63 -9.95 -5.10 -10.81
C LEU A 63 -10.11 -3.61 -11.00
N VAL A 64 -10.35 -2.90 -9.94
CA VAL A 64 -10.39 -1.44 -9.92
C VAL A 64 -9.29 -0.90 -9.02
N SER A 65 -8.75 0.25 -9.37
CA SER A 65 -7.78 0.93 -8.52
C SER A 65 -8.50 1.69 -7.40
N GLN A 66 -7.81 1.90 -6.30
CA GLN A 66 -8.33 2.68 -5.18
C GLN A 66 -8.61 4.14 -5.59
N SER A 67 -7.87 4.68 -6.57
CA SER A 67 -8.08 6.03 -7.12
C SER A 67 -9.45 6.18 -7.78
N GLU A 68 -9.97 5.11 -8.37
CA GLU A 68 -11.29 5.09 -9.02
C GLU A 68 -12.45 4.83 -8.04
N GLN A 69 -12.14 4.38 -6.83
CA GLN A 69 -13.13 3.98 -5.83
C GLN A 69 -13.11 4.88 -4.60
N ASN A 70 -14.27 5.33 -4.23
CA ASN A 70 -14.45 6.17 -3.04
C ASN A 70 -14.55 5.28 -1.79
N THR A 71 -13.41 4.83 -1.25
CA THR A 71 -13.38 4.00 -0.03
C THR A 71 -13.63 4.78 1.25
N LEU A 72 -13.42 6.08 1.20
CA LEU A 72 -13.62 7.02 2.31
C LEU A 72 -14.97 7.71 2.16
N THR A 73 -15.50 8.20 3.28
CA THR A 73 -16.81 8.86 3.34
C THR A 73 -16.69 10.38 3.39
N ALA A 74 -15.46 10.92 3.34
CA ALA A 74 -15.12 12.32 3.53
C ALA A 74 -15.60 12.87 4.89
N HIS A 75 -15.58 12.00 5.91
CA HIS A 75 -15.96 12.39 7.27
C HIS A 75 -14.82 13.13 7.96
N GLU A 76 -15.16 14.13 8.79
CA GLU A 76 -14.17 14.94 9.54
C GLU A 76 -13.22 14.14 10.45
N ARG A 77 -13.57 12.88 10.78
CA ARG A 77 -12.77 11.97 11.59
C ARG A 77 -11.97 10.95 10.78
N GLU A 78 -11.86 11.15 9.47
CA GLU A 78 -10.98 10.41 8.57
C GLU A 78 -9.69 11.21 8.38
N TYR A 79 -8.55 10.61 8.71
CA TYR A 79 -7.27 11.30 8.67
C TYR A 79 -6.27 10.54 7.80
N ASN A 80 -5.70 11.23 6.83
CA ASN A 80 -4.51 10.75 6.15
C ASN A 80 -3.31 10.89 7.08
N ILE A 81 -2.73 9.76 7.50
CA ILE A 81 -1.56 9.74 8.39
C ILE A 81 -0.35 9.13 7.68
N ASP A 82 -0.16 9.46 6.43
CA ASP A 82 0.94 8.97 5.62
C ASP A 82 2.00 10.05 5.38
N LEU A 83 3.18 9.62 4.93
CA LEU A 83 4.26 10.51 4.53
C LEU A 83 3.91 11.24 3.22
N SER A 84 4.42 12.46 3.10
CA SER A 84 4.43 13.18 1.83
C SER A 84 5.51 12.64 0.88
N SER A 85 5.38 12.94 -0.40
CA SER A 85 6.40 12.58 -1.39
C SER A 85 7.78 13.19 -1.05
N ASP A 86 7.83 14.39 -0.48
CA ASP A 86 9.10 15.02 -0.04
C ASP A 86 9.75 14.23 1.11
N GLU A 87 8.96 13.78 2.09
CA GLU A 87 9.45 13.00 3.23
C GLU A 87 9.94 11.61 2.77
N ILE A 88 9.19 10.95 1.89
CA ILE A 88 9.61 9.66 1.30
C ILE A 88 10.94 9.82 0.56
N VAL A 89 11.07 10.83 -0.28
CA VAL A 89 12.31 11.10 -1.03
C VAL A 89 13.47 11.36 -0.08
N THR A 90 13.25 12.17 0.96
CA THR A 90 14.28 12.49 1.95
C THR A 90 14.79 11.25 2.67
N LEU A 91 13.88 10.44 3.22
CA LEU A 91 14.22 9.19 3.93
C LEU A 91 14.94 8.19 3.02
N TYR A 92 14.48 8.07 1.78
CA TYR A 92 15.12 7.22 0.79
C TYR A 92 16.55 7.64 0.48
N GLU A 93 16.78 8.93 0.21
CA GLU A 93 18.13 9.46 -0.11
C GLU A 93 19.07 9.31 1.11
N GLU A 94 18.59 9.51 2.33
CA GLU A 94 19.37 9.26 3.55
C GLU A 94 19.79 7.80 3.69
N ARG A 95 18.87 6.85 3.43
CA ARG A 95 19.17 5.41 3.45
C ARG A 95 20.17 5.04 2.37
N ARG A 96 19.98 5.57 1.16
CA ARG A 96 20.87 5.34 0.03
C ARG A 96 22.28 5.81 0.31
N GLN A 97 22.45 6.97 0.95
CA GLN A 97 23.77 7.46 1.33
C GLN A 97 24.48 6.56 2.35
N LYS A 98 23.73 5.94 3.25
CA LYS A 98 24.26 4.99 4.26
C LYS A 98 24.63 3.64 3.65
N ASN A 99 23.93 3.22 2.59
CA ASN A 99 24.09 1.94 1.91
C ASN A 99 24.70 2.12 0.52
N SER A 100 25.96 2.56 0.46
CA SER A 100 26.66 2.92 -0.79
C SER A 100 26.84 1.79 -1.82
N SER A 101 26.44 0.56 -1.50
CA SER A 101 26.52 -0.62 -2.38
C SER A 101 25.20 -0.96 -3.10
N ALA A 102 24.11 -0.29 -2.78
CA ALA A 102 22.82 -0.56 -3.44
C ALA A 102 22.78 0.18 -4.80
N HIS A 103 23.06 -0.55 -5.86
CA HIS A 103 22.74 -0.10 -7.21
C HIS A 103 21.22 -0.23 -7.40
N LEU A 104 20.55 0.90 -7.61
CA LEU A 104 19.18 0.91 -8.08
C LEU A 104 19.16 0.40 -9.53
N GLU A 105 18.75 -0.83 -9.68
CA GLU A 105 18.03 -1.21 -10.90
C GLU A 105 16.61 -0.63 -10.78
N VAL A 106 16.16 0.00 -11.83
CA VAL A 106 14.84 0.62 -11.95
C VAL A 106 13.76 -0.35 -11.49
N LEU A 107 13.02 0.01 -10.42
CA LEU A 107 12.06 -0.88 -9.78
C LEU A 107 10.95 -1.36 -10.74
N PHE A 108 10.58 -0.53 -11.70
CA PHE A 108 9.54 -0.84 -12.68
C PHE A 108 9.94 -0.29 -14.05
N PRO A 109 10.55 -1.10 -14.95
CA PRO A 109 10.82 -0.66 -16.31
C PRO A 109 9.50 -0.36 -17.03
N ASP A 110 9.37 0.85 -17.60
CA ASP A 110 8.17 1.24 -18.38
C ASP A 110 7.85 0.28 -19.52
N GLU A 111 8.88 -0.36 -20.07
CA GLU A 111 8.75 -1.37 -21.12
C GLU A 111 7.96 -2.60 -20.65
N ASP A 112 8.12 -3.03 -19.40
CA ASP A 112 7.47 -4.25 -18.90
C ASP A 112 5.97 -4.05 -18.71
N LEU A 113 5.52 -2.86 -18.32
CA LEU A 113 4.09 -2.55 -18.17
C LEU A 113 3.39 -2.43 -19.53
N SER A 114 4.02 -1.76 -20.50
CA SER A 114 3.48 -1.65 -21.85
C SER A 114 3.49 -3.00 -22.58
N ASN A 115 4.52 -3.83 -22.36
CA ASN A 115 4.61 -5.16 -22.89
C ASN A 115 3.55 -6.09 -22.28
N LEU A 116 3.24 -5.96 -20.98
CA LEU A 116 2.19 -6.73 -20.32
C LEU A 116 0.82 -6.44 -20.96
N ARG A 117 0.50 -5.17 -21.22
CA ARG A 117 -0.74 -4.77 -21.88
C ARG A 117 -0.84 -5.33 -23.30
N THR A 118 0.21 -5.14 -24.10
CA THR A 118 0.27 -5.66 -25.47
C THR A 118 0.15 -7.19 -25.49
N LEU A 119 0.81 -7.86 -24.53
CA LEU A 119 0.75 -9.30 -24.40
C LEU A 119 -0.67 -9.80 -24.06
N LEU A 120 -1.41 -9.07 -23.23
CA LEU A 120 -2.81 -9.39 -22.87
C LEU A 120 -3.79 -9.12 -24.01
N GLU A 121 -3.59 -8.05 -24.77
CA GLU A 121 -4.44 -7.68 -25.92
C GLU A 121 -4.34 -8.72 -27.05
N THR A 122 -3.21 -9.38 -27.22
CA THR A 122 -2.98 -10.40 -28.30
C THR A 122 -3.50 -11.79 -27.93
N LYS A 123 -4.01 -12.02 -26.71
CA LYS A 123 -4.44 -13.34 -26.25
C LYS A 123 -5.92 -13.59 -26.45
N THR A 124 -6.25 -14.87 -26.57
CA THR A 124 -7.64 -15.33 -26.57
C THR A 124 -8.28 -15.08 -25.20
N GLU A 125 -9.59 -14.95 -25.12
CA GLU A 125 -10.33 -14.73 -23.87
C GLU A 125 -10.01 -15.81 -22.81
N ARG A 126 -9.80 -17.05 -23.22
CA ARG A 126 -9.43 -18.14 -22.31
C ARG A 126 -8.03 -17.94 -21.71
N GLU A 127 -7.08 -17.49 -22.53
CA GLU A 127 -5.71 -17.21 -22.07
C GLU A 127 -5.67 -15.99 -21.14
N LYS A 128 -6.47 -14.94 -21.43
CA LYS A 128 -6.66 -13.79 -20.54
C LYS A 128 -7.20 -14.24 -19.18
N GLN A 129 -8.26 -15.05 -19.16
CA GLN A 129 -8.84 -15.55 -17.91
C GLN A 129 -7.85 -16.37 -17.09
N LEU A 130 -7.03 -17.22 -17.72
CA LEU A 130 -6.00 -17.97 -17.01
C LEU A 130 -4.92 -17.07 -16.43
N GLN A 131 -4.52 -16.02 -17.13
CA GLN A 131 -3.51 -15.08 -16.63
C GLN A 131 -4.06 -14.21 -15.49
N ILE A 132 -5.29 -13.75 -15.60
CA ILE A 132 -5.97 -13.03 -14.52
C ILE A 132 -6.05 -13.91 -13.27
N LEU A 133 -6.41 -15.17 -13.42
CA LEU A 133 -6.43 -16.13 -12.31
C LEU A 133 -5.03 -16.31 -11.71
N LEU A 134 -4.00 -16.41 -12.54
CA LEU A 134 -2.61 -16.51 -12.09
C LEU A 134 -2.17 -15.26 -11.32
N LEU A 135 -2.42 -14.06 -11.86
CA LEU A 135 -2.09 -12.79 -11.20
C LEU A 135 -2.82 -12.67 -9.85
N ARG A 136 -4.12 -12.95 -9.80
CA ARG A 136 -4.91 -12.94 -8.56
C ARG A 136 -4.35 -13.94 -7.54
N THR A 137 -3.96 -15.12 -8.00
CA THR A 137 -3.36 -16.15 -7.13
C THR A 137 -2.02 -15.67 -6.57
N LEU A 138 -1.14 -15.10 -7.41
CA LEU A 138 0.14 -14.56 -6.99
C LEU A 138 -0.03 -13.41 -5.97
N PHE A 139 -0.94 -12.48 -6.22
CA PHE A 139 -1.27 -11.42 -5.25
C PHE A 139 -1.83 -11.99 -3.94
N SER A 140 -2.73 -12.96 -4.01
CA SER A 140 -3.27 -13.62 -2.81
C SER A 140 -2.19 -14.36 -2.03
N MET A 141 -1.25 -15.01 -2.71
CA MET A 141 -0.12 -15.68 -2.05
C MET A 141 0.85 -14.66 -1.44
N SER A 142 1.17 -13.57 -2.13
CA SER A 142 2.04 -12.52 -1.61
C SER A 142 1.48 -11.89 -0.32
N THR A 143 0.16 -11.68 -0.24
CA THR A 143 -0.48 -11.15 0.96
C THR A 143 -0.55 -12.15 2.12
N ARG A 144 -0.59 -13.46 1.84
CA ARG A 144 -0.63 -14.51 2.88
C ARG A 144 0.75 -14.93 3.39
N HIS A 145 1.76 -14.81 2.56
CA HIS A 145 3.14 -15.27 2.85
C HIS A 145 4.14 -14.11 2.84
N GLN A 146 3.77 -12.98 3.44
CA GLN A 146 4.62 -11.79 3.53
C GLN A 146 6.02 -12.08 4.07
N ALA A 147 6.13 -12.99 5.07
CA ALA A 147 7.41 -13.40 5.61
C ALA A 147 8.31 -14.07 4.56
N PHE A 148 7.72 -14.80 3.61
CA PHE A 148 8.45 -15.48 2.55
C PHE A 148 8.85 -14.53 1.42
N PHE A 149 7.92 -13.67 0.97
CA PHE A 149 8.20 -12.70 -0.10
C PHE A 149 8.98 -11.47 0.39
N GLY A 150 8.79 -11.07 1.64
CA GLY A 150 9.44 -9.87 2.20
C GLY A 150 10.91 -10.04 2.53
N GLN A 151 11.35 -11.23 2.98
CA GLN A 151 12.74 -11.46 3.36
C GLN A 151 13.59 -12.12 2.27
N GLU A 152 13.05 -13.02 1.46
CA GLU A 152 13.84 -13.77 0.46
C GLU A 152 13.74 -13.21 -0.96
N ILE A 153 12.65 -12.57 -1.34
CA ILE A 153 12.48 -12.02 -2.71
C ILE A 153 12.66 -10.50 -2.74
N ILE A 154 12.28 -9.78 -1.68
CA ILE A 154 12.42 -8.32 -1.59
C ILE A 154 13.53 -7.95 -0.58
N GLY A 155 13.96 -8.91 0.24
CA GLY A 155 14.82 -8.68 1.39
C GLY A 155 16.21 -8.16 1.08
N GLY A 156 16.54 -7.03 1.64
CA GLY A 156 17.89 -6.48 1.68
C GLY A 156 18.32 -5.71 0.44
N TRP A 157 17.44 -5.42 -0.48
CA TRP A 157 17.85 -4.92 -1.78
C TRP A 157 17.76 -3.42 -1.95
N ASP A 158 16.73 -2.80 -1.40
CA ASP A 158 16.48 -1.42 -1.77
C ASP A 158 16.12 -0.56 -0.56
N PRO A 159 16.90 0.52 -0.34
CA PRO A 159 16.53 1.57 0.59
C PRO A 159 15.10 2.09 0.41
N PHE A 160 14.54 1.95 -0.80
CA PHE A 160 13.18 2.36 -1.09
C PHE A 160 12.14 1.48 -0.39
N PHE A 161 12.28 0.14 -0.44
CA PHE A 161 11.36 -0.76 0.28
C PHE A 161 11.43 -0.57 1.79
N ASP A 162 12.62 -0.36 2.34
CA ASP A 162 12.77 -0.04 3.75
C ASP A 162 12.06 1.27 4.10
N THR A 163 12.18 2.29 3.25
CA THR A 163 11.46 3.56 3.44
C THR A 163 9.95 3.37 3.35
N ILE A 164 9.47 2.64 2.35
CA ILE A 164 8.04 2.41 2.15
C ILE A 164 7.42 1.56 3.25
N LEU A 165 8.11 0.54 3.77
CA LEU A 165 7.54 -0.37 4.76
C LEU A 165 7.95 0.01 6.20
N ILE A 166 9.23 0.23 6.45
CA ILE A 166 9.73 0.40 7.83
C ILE A 166 9.50 1.83 8.31
N ASP A 167 9.97 2.82 7.54
CA ASP A 167 9.90 4.22 7.99
C ASP A 167 8.45 4.72 8.01
N ARG A 168 7.64 4.34 7.01
CA ARG A 168 6.21 4.68 7.01
C ARG A 168 5.46 4.02 8.17
N ASN A 169 5.71 2.74 8.48
CA ASN A 169 5.11 2.09 9.64
C ASN A 169 5.49 2.80 10.94
N GLN A 170 6.75 3.20 11.10
CA GLN A 170 7.18 3.95 12.26
C GLN A 170 6.48 5.31 12.36
N TYR A 171 6.38 6.05 11.26
CA TYR A 171 5.67 7.32 11.19
C TYR A 171 4.19 7.19 11.58
N ILE A 172 3.51 6.14 11.11
CA ILE A 172 2.12 5.83 11.46
C ILE A 172 1.99 5.66 12.97
N ILE A 173 2.84 4.83 13.58
CA ILE A 173 2.78 4.56 15.01
C ILE A 173 3.06 5.81 15.85
N ASP A 174 4.06 6.59 15.47
CA ASP A 174 4.38 7.84 16.17
C ASP A 174 3.24 8.86 16.05
N THR A 175 2.57 8.91 14.89
CA THR A 175 1.39 9.76 14.69
C THR A 175 0.21 9.30 15.54
N ILE A 176 -0.08 8.00 15.60
CA ILE A 176 -1.13 7.42 16.46
C ILE A 176 -0.87 7.81 17.93
N GLN A 177 0.36 7.64 18.42
CA GLN A 177 0.72 7.97 19.79
C GLN A 177 0.58 9.47 20.09
N LYS A 178 1.04 10.31 19.17
CA LYS A 178 0.95 11.78 19.31
C LYS A 178 -0.49 12.27 19.37
N ARG A 179 -1.39 11.67 18.60
CA ARG A 179 -2.81 12.04 18.59
C ARG A 179 -3.56 11.53 19.81
N GLY A 180 -3.20 10.34 20.32
CA GLY A 180 -3.81 9.75 21.51
C GLY A 180 -5.26 9.29 21.33
N ASP A 181 -5.71 9.12 20.09
CA ASP A 181 -7.04 8.56 19.78
C ASP A 181 -7.10 7.09 20.25
N LYS A 182 -8.26 6.65 20.75
CA LYS A 182 -8.39 5.33 21.41
C LYS A 182 -9.13 4.28 20.58
N ASP A 183 -10.11 4.71 19.81
CA ASP A 183 -10.90 3.80 18.94
C ASP A 183 -10.56 4.11 17.49
N ILE A 184 -9.64 3.34 16.95
CA ILE A 184 -8.98 3.62 15.67
C ILE A 184 -9.22 2.48 14.69
N LEU A 185 -9.73 2.79 13.51
CA LEU A 185 -9.70 1.92 12.34
C LEU A 185 -8.53 2.31 11.44
N ILE A 186 -7.63 1.36 11.16
CA ILE A 186 -6.47 1.59 10.30
C ILE A 186 -6.73 0.93 8.95
N LEU A 187 -6.71 1.73 7.88
CA LEU A 187 -6.85 1.31 6.49
C LEU A 187 -5.53 1.48 5.75
N TYR A 188 -4.76 0.42 5.72
CA TYR A 188 -3.45 0.40 5.10
C TYR A 188 -3.28 -0.80 4.19
N GLY A 189 -2.40 -0.68 3.20
CA GLY A 189 -2.01 -1.79 2.34
C GLY A 189 -1.55 -2.99 3.18
N SER A 190 -1.94 -4.20 2.77
CA SER A 190 -1.72 -5.44 3.53
C SER A 190 -0.25 -5.67 3.92
N LEU A 191 0.69 -5.14 3.14
CA LEU A 191 2.14 -5.22 3.43
C LEU A 191 2.55 -4.43 4.68
N HIS A 192 1.80 -3.41 5.08
CA HIS A 192 2.07 -2.61 6.27
C HIS A 192 1.57 -3.25 7.56
N ILE A 193 0.48 -4.02 7.48
CA ILE A 193 -0.28 -4.49 8.65
C ILE A 193 0.57 -5.28 9.66
N PRO A 194 1.39 -6.28 9.25
CA PRO A 194 2.24 -7.00 10.21
C PRO A 194 3.20 -6.08 10.96
N GLY A 195 3.91 -5.21 10.24
CA GLY A 195 4.85 -4.28 10.85
C GLY A 195 4.17 -3.27 11.79
N ILE A 196 2.99 -2.78 11.44
CA ILE A 196 2.17 -1.92 12.31
C ILE A 196 1.79 -2.66 13.60
N ILE A 197 1.32 -3.90 13.50
CA ILE A 197 0.95 -4.73 14.66
C ILE A 197 2.15 -4.96 15.57
N ASP A 198 3.31 -5.30 15.01
CA ASP A 198 4.52 -5.57 15.79
C ASP A 198 5.00 -4.31 16.52
N LEU A 199 4.99 -3.15 15.86
CA LEU A 199 5.35 -1.87 16.46
C LEU A 199 4.35 -1.46 17.57
N LEU A 200 3.05 -1.66 17.36
CA LEU A 200 2.03 -1.39 18.37
C LEU A 200 2.24 -2.27 19.60
N LYS A 201 2.45 -3.57 19.42
CA LYS A 201 2.73 -4.52 20.53
C LYS A 201 4.03 -4.22 21.27
N ALA A 202 5.06 -3.76 20.55
CA ALA A 202 6.32 -3.34 21.17
C ALA A 202 6.14 -2.10 22.07
N LYS A 203 5.22 -1.21 21.73
CA LYS A 203 4.89 0.01 22.50
C LYS A 203 3.93 -0.28 23.67
N ASP A 204 2.95 -1.14 23.47
CA ASP A 204 2.01 -1.60 24.51
C ASP A 204 1.84 -3.13 24.42
N PRO A 205 2.58 -3.88 25.26
CA PRO A 205 2.48 -5.34 25.30
C PRO A 205 1.10 -5.86 25.74
N ASN A 206 0.27 -5.02 26.35
CA ASN A 206 -1.09 -5.37 26.77
C ASN A 206 -2.12 -5.15 25.69
N LEU A 207 -1.73 -4.61 24.55
CA LEU A 207 -2.62 -4.36 23.41
C LEU A 207 -3.20 -5.68 22.93
N LYS A 208 -4.52 -5.80 23.02
CA LYS A 208 -5.22 -6.99 22.56
C LYS A 208 -5.74 -6.72 21.16
N GLN A 209 -5.43 -7.63 20.28
CA GLN A 209 -6.06 -7.67 18.96
C GLN A 209 -7.42 -8.34 19.12
N GLU A 210 -8.51 -7.57 19.05
CA GLU A 210 -9.85 -8.12 19.25
C GLU A 210 -10.37 -8.87 18.03
N PHE A 211 -9.97 -8.45 16.83
CA PHE A 211 -10.55 -9.01 15.63
C PHE A 211 -9.62 -8.84 14.40
N ILE A 212 -9.49 -9.91 13.63
CA ILE A 212 -8.97 -9.84 12.25
C ILE A 212 -10.07 -10.39 11.33
N GLU A 213 -10.58 -9.57 10.46
CA GLU A 213 -11.42 -10.02 9.37
C GLU A 213 -10.61 -10.07 8.09
N SER A 214 -10.62 -11.22 7.44
CA SER A 214 -10.08 -11.35 6.09
C SER A 214 -11.22 -11.14 5.11
N ILE A 215 -11.19 -10.02 4.40
CA ILE A 215 -12.09 -9.78 3.28
C ILE A 215 -11.34 -10.21 2.02
N PRO A 216 -11.90 -11.12 1.20
CA PRO A 216 -11.28 -11.47 -0.07
C PRO A 216 -11.10 -10.23 -0.95
N LEU A 217 -9.91 -10.04 -1.48
CA LEU A 217 -9.61 -8.94 -2.43
C LEU A 217 -10.28 -9.16 -3.79
N PHE A 218 -10.66 -10.43 -4.10
CA PHE A 218 -11.09 -10.88 -5.42
C PHE A 218 -12.33 -11.75 -5.31
#